data_a8ab96ad46278a67141ea5d9be78f533
#
_entry.id   a8ab96ad46278a67141ea5d9be78f533
#
_cell.length_a   1.000
_cell.length_b   1.000
_cell.length_c   1.000
_cell.angle_alpha   90.00
_cell.angle_beta   90.00
_cell.angle_gamma   90.00
#
_symmetry.space_group_name_H-M   'P 1'
#
loop_
_entity.id
_entity.type
_entity.pdbx_description
1 polymer ?
#
loop_
_entity_poly.entity_id
_entity_poly.type
_entity_poly.pdbx_seq_one_letter_code
_entity_poly.pdbx_strand_id
1 'polypeptide(L)'
;MRNKEYFSTSKVLLLLLLSLLLISFLLISGCTPISNLLFGAPGSIEVSTYPSGAKIFLNGNDTGYITPYTITNLPKQTYKVKVVLGEISYTKTVIVYAEYTTSVYKDLLPRLNKIVVEPTFMNLEAGESQKIDSVTAYYVDSGSADITLSDCSYSSSSSHATVNSSGTVTGVSEGSATITVYYTDVEITKTDTVNVAVSPFVPPPVVTPVVYRAFCVGVGDYKNYGPPPDGDLNGPPYDVDRMIEVFNHCKFGTDEVSFSTPVSLKDLNATKEAIINGITSTFSGADDNDISYFYFSGHGNYGEGFSTSYICPTDYDGTVNFAISVNELESTLNAIPGTKVVILDSCFSGGFIGKGKEEKIIFNNNTLIEFNNDVIDVFIMNQTRDILTTSQYKVLTSAHYDQPCEEDSPHPYDGFPYGIFTAAFCNGCGYDDGVSYADSNSDTKITLDELYEHIRDFVITYFGFDQNVQVFPENSNFTTVEH
;
A
#
# COMPACT_ATOMS: atom_id res chain seq x y z
N MET A 1 61.45 78.04 39.51
CA MET A 1 61.64 77.26 40.72
C MET A 1 60.47 76.28 40.80
N ARG A 2 60.72 74.97 40.70
CA ARG A 2 59.69 73.92 40.71
C ARG A 2 59.60 73.38 42.15
N ASN A 3 58.47 73.53 42.80
CA ASN A 3 58.17 72.85 44.06
C ASN A 3 57.70 71.43 43.72
N LYS A 4 58.45 70.41 44.13
CA LYS A 4 58.07 69.06 44.23
C LYS A 4 57.39 68.79 45.57
N GLU A 5 56.12 68.57 45.59
CA GLU A 5 55.43 68.03 46.79
C GLU A 5 55.72 66.55 46.92
N TYR A 6 56.41 66.18 48.00
CA TYR A 6 56.60 64.78 48.42
C TYR A 6 55.32 64.31 49.15
N PHE A 7 54.61 63.43 48.56
CA PHE A 7 53.54 62.70 49.27
C PHE A 7 54.17 61.81 50.34
N SER A 8 53.79 62.06 51.60
CA SER A 8 54.27 61.32 52.75
C SER A 8 53.86 59.87 52.67
N THR A 9 54.81 58.94 52.76
CA THR A 9 54.63 57.46 52.73
C THR A 9 53.61 56.96 53.75
N SER A 10 53.40 57.75 54.85
CA SER A 10 52.38 57.42 55.86
C SER A 10 50.92 57.59 55.37
N LYS A 11 50.65 58.48 54.38
CA LYS A 11 49.29 58.65 53.84
C LYS A 11 48.97 57.50 52.82
N VAL A 12 49.96 57.04 52.08
CA VAL A 12 49.79 55.86 51.15
C VAL A 12 49.60 54.61 51.96
N LEU A 13 50.33 54.44 53.06
CA LEU A 13 50.17 53.28 53.94
C LEU A 13 48.79 53.24 54.64
N LEU A 14 48.30 54.41 55.03
CA LEU A 14 46.96 54.52 55.64
C LEU A 14 45.84 54.24 54.66
N LEU A 15 45.99 54.72 53.43
CA LEU A 15 45.04 54.40 52.34
C LEU A 15 45.03 52.88 51.96
N LEU A 16 46.20 52.25 51.97
CA LEU A 16 46.33 50.82 51.76
C LEU A 16 45.75 49.97 52.90
N LEU A 17 45.95 50.39 54.15
CA LEU A 17 45.38 49.82 55.35
C LEU A 17 43.84 49.97 55.38
N LEU A 18 43.31 51.13 55.01
CA LEU A 18 41.86 51.35 54.91
C LEU A 18 41.22 50.50 53.78
N SER A 19 41.93 50.37 52.67
CA SER A 19 41.44 49.47 51.55
C SER A 19 41.47 48.03 51.96
N LEU A 20 42.47 47.52 52.67
CA LEU A 20 42.51 46.20 53.24
C LEU A 20 41.43 45.94 54.30
N LEU A 21 41.17 46.95 55.17
CA LEU A 21 40.07 46.82 56.14
C LEU A 21 38.70 46.85 55.50
N LEU A 22 38.50 47.57 54.38
CA LEU A 22 37.25 47.57 53.62
C LEU A 22 37.04 46.24 52.94
N ILE A 23 38.13 45.61 52.42
CA ILE A 23 38.09 44.27 51.78
C ILE A 23 37.83 43.16 52.84
N SER A 24 38.43 43.29 54.03
CA SER A 24 38.20 42.36 55.15
C SER A 24 36.78 42.48 55.75
N PHE A 25 36.17 43.65 55.75
CA PHE A 25 34.81 43.85 56.21
C PHE A 25 33.77 43.31 55.23
N LEU A 26 34.10 43.34 53.93
CA LEU A 26 33.28 42.71 52.89
C LEU A 26 33.34 41.19 52.94
N LEU A 27 34.36 40.58 53.56
CA LEU A 27 34.51 39.14 53.70
C LEU A 27 33.87 38.53 54.96
N ILE A 28 33.50 39.36 55.95
CA ILE A 28 32.96 38.92 57.28
C ILE A 28 31.43 39.09 57.40
N SER A 29 30.85 40.03 56.66
CA SER A 29 29.41 40.18 56.58
C SER A 29 28.94 39.31 55.40
N GLY A 30 28.22 38.27 55.63
CA GLY A 30 27.70 37.31 54.62
C GLY A 30 27.09 37.94 53.35
N CYS A 31 27.90 38.74 52.65
CA CYS A 31 27.56 39.47 51.46
C CYS A 31 27.59 38.49 50.28
N THR A 32 26.53 38.47 49.57
CA THR A 32 26.37 37.92 48.22
C THR A 32 27.66 38.05 47.41
N PRO A 33 28.09 37.00 46.68
CA PRO A 33 29.29 37.04 45.86
C PRO A 33 29.26 38.26 44.93
N ILE A 34 30.40 38.90 44.72
CA ILE A 34 30.58 40.11 43.89
C ILE A 34 29.95 39.98 42.51
N SER A 35 29.84 38.77 42.00
CA SER A 35 29.08 38.42 40.80
C SER A 35 27.61 38.84 40.87
N ASN A 36 26.98 38.80 42.04
CA ASN A 36 25.59 39.21 42.21
C ASN A 36 25.40 40.72 42.21
N LEU A 37 26.47 41.47 42.50
CA LEU A 37 26.45 42.95 42.50
C LEU A 37 26.58 43.50 41.06
N LEU A 38 27.23 42.76 40.17
CA LEU A 38 27.46 43.15 38.77
C LEU A 38 26.40 42.60 37.82
N PHE A 39 25.81 41.44 38.11
CA PHE A 39 24.89 40.72 37.19
C PHE A 39 23.52 40.41 37.78
N GLY A 40 23.26 40.85 39.02
CA GLY A 40 22.08 40.45 39.80
C GLY A 40 22.18 38.99 40.31
N ALA A 41 21.35 38.66 41.30
CA ALA A 41 21.31 37.30 41.85
C ALA A 41 20.87 36.32 40.73
N PRO A 42 21.51 35.14 40.64
CA PRO A 42 21.12 34.14 39.63
C PRO A 42 19.75 33.56 39.96
N GLY A 43 19.06 33.09 38.91
CA GLY A 43 17.86 32.28 39.03
C GLY A 43 18.09 30.84 38.55
N SER A 44 17.02 30.11 38.33
CA SER A 44 17.06 28.73 37.86
C SER A 44 15.94 28.42 36.88
N ILE A 45 16.10 27.32 36.15
CA ILE A 45 15.05 26.73 35.31
C ILE A 45 14.85 25.28 35.76
N GLU A 46 13.65 24.98 36.23
CA GLU A 46 13.21 23.61 36.43
C GLU A 46 12.61 23.06 35.14
N VAL A 47 13.17 21.98 34.64
CA VAL A 47 12.71 21.33 33.38
C VAL A 47 12.20 19.94 33.69
N SER A 48 10.95 19.69 33.36
CA SER A 48 10.33 18.40 33.56
C SER A 48 9.54 18.00 32.31
N THR A 49 9.49 16.68 32.04
CA THR A 49 8.71 16.11 30.96
C THR A 49 8.00 14.86 31.43
N TYR A 50 6.96 14.49 30.74
CA TYR A 50 6.38 13.16 30.81
C TYR A 50 6.42 12.51 29.42
N PRO A 51 7.00 11.31 29.25
CA PRO A 51 7.88 10.63 30.22
C PRO A 51 9.11 11.46 30.60
N SER A 52 9.74 11.11 31.72
CA SER A 52 11.02 11.67 32.15
C SER A 52 12.18 11.13 31.29
N GLY A 53 13.38 11.70 31.44
CA GLY A 53 14.57 11.24 30.74
C GLY A 53 14.85 11.96 29.42
N ALA A 54 14.11 13.01 29.07
CA ALA A 54 14.41 13.84 27.91
C ALA A 54 15.70 14.61 28.09
N LYS A 55 16.57 14.62 27.08
CA LYS A 55 17.79 15.45 27.06
C LYS A 55 17.43 16.94 27.06
N ILE A 56 18.17 17.72 27.82
CA ILE A 56 17.94 19.16 27.96
C ILE A 56 19.03 19.95 27.22
N PHE A 57 18.60 20.85 26.34
CA PHE A 57 19.45 21.82 25.65
C PHE A 57 19.10 23.23 26.09
N LEU A 58 20.12 24.03 26.33
CA LEU A 58 19.98 25.44 26.70
C LEU A 58 20.65 26.32 25.66
N ASN A 59 19.90 27.21 25.02
CA ASN A 59 20.37 28.08 23.94
C ASN A 59 21.07 27.32 22.80
N GLY A 60 20.60 26.09 22.52
CA GLY A 60 21.12 25.19 21.46
C GLY A 60 22.25 24.28 21.92
N ASN A 61 22.85 24.48 23.10
CA ASN A 61 23.90 23.62 23.63
C ASN A 61 23.33 22.48 24.46
N ASP A 62 23.84 21.26 24.29
CA ASP A 62 23.53 20.14 25.16
C ASP A 62 24.05 20.40 26.57
N THR A 63 23.16 20.32 27.55
CA THR A 63 23.53 20.56 28.96
C THR A 63 24.12 19.33 29.63
N GLY A 64 24.00 18.14 28.98
CA GLY A 64 24.33 16.85 29.57
C GLY A 64 23.31 16.35 30.59
N TYR A 65 22.26 17.12 30.90
CA TYR A 65 21.21 16.73 31.82
C TYR A 65 19.99 16.16 31.15
N ILE A 66 19.23 15.35 31.90
CA ILE A 66 17.95 14.80 31.51
C ILE A 66 16.85 15.21 32.47
N THR A 67 15.60 15.25 31.98
CA THR A 67 14.44 15.61 32.82
C THR A 67 14.05 14.52 33.81
N PRO A 68 13.55 14.84 35.02
CA PRO A 68 13.44 16.18 35.57
C PRO A 68 14.79 16.71 36.09
N TYR A 69 15.11 17.97 35.82
CA TYR A 69 16.33 18.60 36.30
C TYR A 69 16.15 20.10 36.49
N THR A 70 16.82 20.65 37.54
CA THR A 70 16.85 22.09 37.78
C THR A 70 18.23 22.64 37.44
N ILE A 71 18.30 23.49 36.40
CA ILE A 71 19.52 24.19 36.02
C ILE A 71 19.61 25.44 36.87
N THR A 72 20.63 25.50 37.70
CA THR A 72 20.83 26.61 38.67
C THR A 72 21.90 27.60 38.21
N ASN A 73 22.04 28.70 38.94
CA ASN A 73 23.06 29.73 38.71
C ASN A 73 22.97 30.41 37.33
N LEU A 74 21.75 30.58 36.82
CA LEU A 74 21.51 31.21 35.53
C LEU A 74 21.36 32.72 35.69
N PRO A 75 22.13 33.55 34.96
CA PRO A 75 21.90 35.00 34.89
C PRO A 75 20.49 35.36 34.45
N LYS A 76 19.99 36.52 34.93
CA LYS A 76 18.71 37.05 34.47
C LYS A 76 18.76 37.42 33.00
N GLN A 77 18.19 36.55 32.16
CA GLN A 77 18.04 36.75 30.71
C GLN A 77 17.01 35.80 30.13
N THR A 78 16.81 35.89 28.81
CA THR A 78 15.96 34.97 28.06
C THR A 78 16.77 33.75 27.65
N TYR A 79 16.19 32.56 27.88
CA TYR A 79 16.76 31.27 27.49
C TYR A 79 15.84 30.52 26.57
N LYS A 80 16.41 29.83 25.59
CA LYS A 80 15.72 28.88 24.76
C LYS A 80 15.99 27.47 25.32
N VAL A 81 14.97 26.88 25.96
CA VAL A 81 15.03 25.53 26.50
C VAL A 81 14.47 24.58 25.45
N LYS A 82 15.25 23.58 25.03
CA LYS A 82 14.79 22.50 24.17
C LYS A 82 14.93 21.17 24.93
N VAL A 83 13.88 20.35 24.91
CA VAL A 83 13.90 18.98 25.42
C VAL A 83 13.76 18.02 24.27
N VAL A 84 14.46 16.87 24.31
CA VAL A 84 14.46 15.84 23.25
C VAL A 84 14.34 14.45 23.89
N LEU A 85 13.33 13.69 23.48
CA LEU A 85 13.11 12.32 23.88
C LEU A 85 12.89 11.47 22.61
N GLY A 86 13.89 10.68 22.22
CA GLY A 86 13.88 10.00 20.93
C GLY A 86 13.79 11.01 19.78
N GLU A 87 12.79 10.86 18.93
CA GLU A 87 12.54 11.78 17.81
C GLU A 87 11.69 12.99 18.19
N ILE A 88 11.04 12.97 19.35
CA ILE A 88 10.15 14.05 19.80
C ILE A 88 10.96 15.16 20.43
N SER A 89 10.71 16.39 20.03
CA SER A 89 11.35 17.54 20.62
C SER A 89 10.37 18.69 20.86
N TYR A 90 10.61 19.43 21.92
CA TYR A 90 9.86 20.65 22.24
C TYR A 90 10.80 21.77 22.61
N THR A 91 10.51 22.97 22.16
CA THR A 91 11.31 24.15 22.46
C THR A 91 10.44 25.26 23.04
N LYS A 92 10.86 25.82 24.15
CA LYS A 92 10.19 26.95 24.80
C LYS A 92 11.21 28.05 25.12
N THR A 93 10.84 29.29 24.86
CA THR A 93 11.61 30.45 25.29
C THR A 93 11.08 30.91 26.65
N VAL A 94 11.96 31.06 27.64
CA VAL A 94 11.63 31.47 28.99
C VAL A 94 12.54 32.57 29.46
N ILE A 95 12.07 33.39 30.39
CA ILE A 95 12.87 34.43 31.04
C ILE A 95 13.23 33.93 32.45
N VAL A 96 14.50 33.97 32.80
CA VAL A 96 14.99 33.71 34.13
C VAL A 96 15.03 35.04 34.89
N TYR A 97 14.43 35.04 36.05
CA TYR A 97 14.46 36.17 36.99
C TYR A 97 15.38 35.84 38.16
N ALA A 98 15.97 36.90 38.75
CA ALA A 98 16.83 36.75 39.91
C ALA A 98 16.09 36.05 41.06
N GLU A 99 16.72 35.05 41.67
CA GLU A 99 16.21 34.29 42.83
C GLU A 99 14.93 33.47 42.60
N TYR A 100 14.45 33.43 41.36
CA TYR A 100 13.25 32.64 40.99
C TYR A 100 13.61 31.40 40.18
N THR A 101 12.81 30.35 40.38
CA THR A 101 12.82 29.19 39.52
C THR A 101 11.71 29.31 38.48
N THR A 102 12.08 29.33 37.21
CA THR A 102 11.13 29.29 36.09
C THR A 102 10.88 27.85 35.69
N SER A 103 9.63 27.42 35.69
CA SER A 103 9.30 26.02 35.36
C SER A 103 8.96 25.85 33.87
N VAL A 104 9.49 24.79 33.28
CA VAL A 104 9.18 24.30 31.95
C VAL A 104 8.72 22.87 32.08
N TYR A 105 7.45 22.64 31.79
CA TYR A 105 6.87 21.31 31.69
C TYR A 105 6.38 21.04 30.27
N LYS A 106 6.58 19.83 29.78
CA LYS A 106 6.01 19.35 28.53
C LYS A 106 5.68 17.86 28.60
N ASP A 107 4.47 17.54 28.21
CA ASP A 107 4.08 16.18 27.88
C ASP A 107 4.64 15.84 26.49
N LEU A 108 5.54 14.86 26.42
CA LEU A 108 6.20 14.38 25.20
C LEU A 108 5.64 13.02 24.74
N LEU A 109 4.51 12.57 25.29
CA LEU A 109 3.87 11.40 24.73
C LEU A 109 3.41 11.69 23.31
N PRO A 110 3.65 10.74 22.39
CA PRO A 110 3.01 10.80 21.08
C PRO A 110 1.50 10.91 21.29
N ARG A 111 0.87 11.92 20.72
CA ARG A 111 -0.58 12.12 20.83
C ARG A 111 -1.24 11.55 19.58
N LEU A 112 -1.98 10.47 19.76
CA LEU A 112 -2.75 9.86 18.68
C LEU A 112 -3.70 10.87 18.06
N ASN A 113 -3.50 11.17 16.76
CA ASN A 113 -4.29 12.14 16.00
C ASN A 113 -5.44 11.48 15.26
N LYS A 114 -5.13 10.46 14.45
CA LYS A 114 -6.09 9.66 13.70
C LYS A 114 -5.55 8.26 13.48
N ILE A 115 -6.42 7.35 13.10
CA ILE A 115 -6.06 6.09 12.45
C ILE A 115 -6.54 6.13 11.00
N VAL A 116 -5.96 5.30 10.14
CA VAL A 116 -6.40 5.02 8.78
C VAL A 116 -6.47 3.52 8.63
N VAL A 117 -7.59 3.03 8.13
CA VAL A 117 -7.86 1.61 7.91
C VAL A 117 -7.93 1.33 6.42
N GLU A 118 -7.27 0.27 5.98
CA GLU A 118 -7.36 -0.24 4.62
C GLU A 118 -7.81 -1.71 4.65
N PRO A 119 -8.64 -2.11 3.68
CA PRO A 119 -9.31 -1.28 2.69
C PRO A 119 -10.43 -0.44 3.31
N THR A 120 -10.82 0.65 2.65
CA THR A 120 -11.96 1.49 3.07
C THR A 120 -13.32 0.91 2.71
N PHE A 121 -13.30 -0.09 1.83
CA PHE A 121 -14.49 -0.76 1.32
C PHE A 121 -14.22 -2.25 1.08
N MET A 122 -15.22 -3.10 1.38
CA MET A 122 -15.20 -4.54 1.12
C MET A 122 -16.50 -4.96 0.42
N ASN A 123 -16.36 -5.80 -0.60
CA ASN A 123 -17.50 -6.53 -1.19
C ASN A 123 -17.39 -7.99 -0.78
N LEU A 124 -18.37 -8.51 -0.10
CA LEU A 124 -18.41 -9.89 0.37
C LEU A 124 -19.70 -10.56 -0.09
N GLU A 125 -19.61 -11.84 -0.36
CA GLU A 125 -20.80 -12.67 -0.38
C GLU A 125 -21.26 -13.01 1.03
N ALA A 126 -22.51 -13.36 1.21
CA ALA A 126 -22.98 -13.90 2.48
C ALA A 126 -22.26 -15.23 2.77
N GLY A 127 -21.50 -15.26 3.86
CA GLY A 127 -20.61 -16.37 4.25
C GLY A 127 -19.14 -16.14 3.91
N GLU A 128 -18.82 -15.20 3.02
CA GLU A 128 -17.43 -14.83 2.69
C GLU A 128 -16.81 -14.01 3.81
N SER A 129 -15.50 -14.15 3.96
CA SER A 129 -14.73 -13.40 4.95
C SER A 129 -13.51 -12.77 4.32
N GLN A 130 -13.28 -11.51 4.66
CA GLN A 130 -12.09 -10.76 4.25
C GLN A 130 -11.46 -10.11 5.47
N LYS A 131 -10.15 -10.12 5.53
CA LYS A 131 -9.41 -9.49 6.62
C LYS A 131 -9.15 -8.02 6.32
N ILE A 132 -9.18 -7.17 7.34
CA ILE A 132 -8.64 -5.81 7.25
C ILE A 132 -7.13 -5.90 7.01
N ASP A 133 -6.62 -5.21 5.99
CA ASP A 133 -5.22 -5.30 5.58
C ASP A 133 -4.31 -4.59 6.57
N SER A 134 -4.65 -3.36 6.90
CA SER A 134 -3.82 -2.55 7.79
C SER A 134 -4.62 -1.53 8.59
N VAL A 135 -4.06 -1.19 9.75
CA VAL A 135 -4.45 -0.03 10.56
C VAL A 135 -3.20 0.79 10.82
N THR A 136 -3.15 2.01 10.34
CA THR A 136 -2.02 2.91 10.54
C THR A 136 -2.41 4.05 11.48
N ALA A 137 -1.72 4.17 12.61
CA ALA A 137 -1.89 5.28 13.56
C ALA A 137 -1.00 6.47 13.16
N TYR A 138 -1.56 7.67 13.18
CA TYR A 138 -0.85 8.92 12.94
C TYR A 138 -0.81 9.74 14.23
N TYR A 139 0.35 10.28 14.55
CA TYR A 139 0.59 11.06 15.75
C TYR A 139 0.89 12.53 15.41
N VAL A 140 0.53 13.43 16.30
CA VAL A 140 0.64 14.88 16.04
C VAL A 140 2.08 15.32 15.76
N ASP A 141 3.05 14.77 16.47
CA ASP A 141 4.44 15.25 16.47
C ASP A 141 5.48 14.14 16.18
N SER A 142 5.06 12.94 15.76
CA SER A 142 5.97 11.77 15.67
C SER A 142 5.73 10.81 14.49
N GLY A 143 5.07 11.27 13.42
CA GLY A 143 4.89 10.43 12.23
C GLY A 143 3.75 9.42 12.36
N SER A 144 3.92 8.21 11.80
CA SER A 144 2.93 7.14 11.80
C SER A 144 3.54 5.81 12.23
N ALA A 145 2.69 4.88 12.67
CA ALA A 145 3.06 3.51 13.03
C ALA A 145 1.95 2.55 12.60
N ASP A 146 2.33 1.40 12.08
CA ASP A 146 1.40 0.32 11.80
C ASP A 146 0.99 -0.37 13.09
N ILE A 147 -0.30 -0.65 13.21
CA ILE A 147 -0.92 -1.21 14.40
C ILE A 147 -1.31 -2.65 14.14
N THR A 148 -0.95 -3.53 15.06
CA THR A 148 -1.38 -4.92 15.03
C THR A 148 -2.91 -4.99 15.16
N LEU A 149 -3.56 -5.71 14.27
CA LEU A 149 -5.02 -5.81 14.26
C LEU A 149 -5.62 -6.32 15.57
N SER A 150 -4.90 -7.17 16.30
CA SER A 150 -5.31 -7.66 17.63
C SER A 150 -5.32 -6.59 18.73
N ASP A 151 -4.65 -5.46 18.49
CA ASP A 151 -4.63 -4.31 19.42
C ASP A 151 -5.80 -3.36 19.18
N CYS A 152 -6.57 -3.64 18.13
CA CYS A 152 -7.80 -2.91 17.78
C CYS A 152 -9.04 -3.60 18.39
N SER A 153 -10.10 -2.83 18.52
CA SER A 153 -11.43 -3.36 18.74
C SER A 153 -12.36 -2.95 17.61
N TYR A 154 -13.41 -3.73 17.42
CA TYR A 154 -14.25 -3.64 16.23
C TYR A 154 -15.73 -3.64 16.60
N SER A 155 -16.53 -2.96 15.80
CA SER A 155 -17.98 -3.08 15.83
C SER A 155 -18.57 -3.03 14.43
N SER A 156 -19.70 -3.70 14.24
CA SER A 156 -20.51 -3.60 13.03
C SER A 156 -21.75 -2.77 13.29
N SER A 157 -22.12 -1.93 12.33
CA SER A 157 -23.35 -1.12 12.40
C SER A 157 -24.62 -1.93 12.11
N SER A 158 -24.48 -3.13 11.56
CA SER A 158 -25.58 -3.95 11.09
C SER A 158 -25.24 -5.44 11.22
N SER A 159 -26.26 -6.28 11.32
CA SER A 159 -26.13 -7.74 11.30
C SER A 159 -25.81 -8.32 9.91
N HIS A 160 -25.79 -7.50 8.85
CA HIS A 160 -25.43 -7.93 7.50
C HIS A 160 -23.98 -8.34 7.38
N ALA A 161 -23.10 -7.75 8.21
CA ALA A 161 -21.73 -8.20 8.33
C ALA A 161 -21.29 -8.25 9.81
N THR A 162 -20.41 -9.17 10.13
CA THR A 162 -19.78 -9.29 11.46
C THR A 162 -18.28 -9.09 11.34
N VAL A 163 -17.62 -8.79 12.45
CA VAL A 163 -16.17 -8.67 12.52
C VAL A 163 -15.67 -9.33 13.79
N ASN A 164 -14.58 -10.08 13.69
CA ASN A 164 -13.97 -10.73 14.84
C ASN A 164 -12.82 -9.88 15.44
N SER A 165 -12.23 -10.35 16.55
CA SER A 165 -11.14 -9.66 17.25
C SER A 165 -9.82 -9.63 16.49
N SER A 166 -9.67 -10.40 15.42
CA SER A 166 -8.47 -10.38 14.54
C SER A 166 -8.64 -9.48 13.31
N GLY A 167 -9.77 -8.77 13.19
CA GLY A 167 -10.06 -7.88 12.09
C GLY A 167 -10.59 -8.59 10.84
N THR A 168 -11.03 -9.85 10.96
CA THR A 168 -11.69 -10.55 9.86
C THR A 168 -13.17 -10.18 9.83
N VAL A 169 -13.61 -9.66 8.71
CA VAL A 169 -15.01 -9.29 8.42
C VAL A 169 -15.65 -10.42 7.67
N THR A 170 -16.85 -10.80 8.10
CA THR A 170 -17.67 -11.86 7.46
C THR A 170 -18.99 -11.27 7.02
N GLY A 171 -19.33 -11.44 5.75
CA GLY A 171 -20.66 -11.16 5.22
C GLY A 171 -21.66 -12.20 5.76
N VAL A 172 -22.76 -11.75 6.32
CA VAL A 172 -23.80 -12.63 6.94
C VAL A 172 -25.03 -12.73 6.08
N SER A 173 -25.53 -11.62 5.57
CA SER A 173 -26.72 -11.55 4.73
C SER A 173 -26.70 -10.31 3.87
N GLU A 174 -27.40 -10.36 2.75
CA GLU A 174 -27.51 -9.23 1.81
C GLU A 174 -27.80 -7.91 2.53
N GLY A 175 -27.07 -6.88 2.12
CA GLY A 175 -27.22 -5.53 2.66
C GLY A 175 -25.87 -4.85 2.84
N SER A 176 -25.86 -3.79 3.61
CA SER A 176 -24.65 -3.06 3.91
C SER A 176 -24.40 -2.96 5.41
N ALA A 177 -23.15 -2.91 5.76
CA ALA A 177 -22.69 -2.63 7.11
C ALA A 177 -21.50 -1.67 7.07
N THR A 178 -21.30 -0.94 8.16
CA THR A 178 -20.07 -0.19 8.38
C THR A 178 -19.34 -0.83 9.56
N ILE A 179 -18.14 -1.32 9.33
CA ILE A 179 -17.26 -1.80 10.38
C ILE A 179 -16.49 -0.60 10.92
N THR A 180 -16.63 -0.34 12.21
CA THR A 180 -15.85 0.69 12.89
C THR A 180 -14.70 0.03 13.62
N VAL A 181 -13.50 0.50 13.33
CA VAL A 181 -12.26 0.08 13.98
C VAL A 181 -11.89 1.11 15.02
N TYR A 182 -11.55 0.66 16.22
CA TYR A 182 -11.14 1.49 17.35
C TYR A 182 -9.71 1.13 17.74
N TYR A 183 -8.86 2.10 17.85
CA TYR A 183 -7.54 1.96 18.43
C TYR A 183 -7.35 2.96 19.56
N THR A 184 -6.83 2.49 20.68
CA THR A 184 -6.59 3.31 21.88
C THR A 184 -5.10 3.31 22.19
N ASP A 185 -4.52 4.49 22.27
CA ASP A 185 -3.17 4.72 22.75
C ASP A 185 -3.20 5.77 23.87
N VAL A 186 -2.65 5.41 25.01
CA VAL A 186 -2.58 6.27 26.23
C VAL A 186 -3.88 7.05 26.46
N GLU A 187 -4.99 6.35 26.65
CA GLU A 187 -6.33 6.90 26.93
C GLU A 187 -6.98 7.71 25.77
N ILE A 188 -6.33 7.83 24.62
CA ILE A 188 -6.90 8.47 23.43
C ILE A 188 -7.37 7.39 22.47
N THR A 189 -8.68 7.34 22.23
CA THR A 189 -9.27 6.45 21.24
C THR A 189 -9.51 7.21 19.94
N LYS A 190 -9.14 6.62 18.81
CA LYS A 190 -9.49 7.06 17.47
C LYS A 190 -10.18 5.95 16.71
N THR A 191 -10.99 6.33 15.76
CA THR A 191 -11.76 5.40 14.95
C THR A 191 -11.61 5.73 13.48
N ASP A 192 -11.74 4.69 12.66
CA ASP A 192 -11.95 4.79 11.23
C ASP A 192 -12.89 3.66 10.79
N THR A 193 -13.34 3.67 9.55
CA THR A 193 -14.43 2.79 9.12
C THR A 193 -14.14 2.11 7.80
N VAL A 194 -14.61 0.87 7.68
CA VAL A 194 -14.68 0.09 6.45
C VAL A 194 -16.16 -0.07 6.07
N ASN A 195 -16.53 0.33 4.87
CA ASN A 195 -17.86 0.07 4.34
C ASN A 195 -17.89 -1.34 3.75
N VAL A 196 -18.92 -2.11 4.06
CA VAL A 196 -19.09 -3.48 3.62
C VAL A 196 -20.40 -3.61 2.86
N ALA A 197 -20.32 -4.06 1.62
CA ALA A 197 -21.48 -4.50 0.86
C ALA A 197 -21.49 -6.03 0.87
N VAL A 198 -22.61 -6.61 1.28
CA VAL A 198 -22.79 -8.06 1.29
C VAL A 198 -23.87 -8.41 0.27
N SER A 199 -23.48 -9.22 -0.71
CA SER A 199 -24.39 -9.82 -1.66
C SER A 199 -25.00 -11.11 -1.11
N PRO A 200 -26.21 -11.47 -1.54
CA PRO A 200 -26.79 -12.74 -1.14
C PRO A 200 -25.89 -13.91 -1.61
N PHE A 201 -25.68 -14.88 -0.75
CA PHE A 201 -25.24 -16.17 -1.20
C PHE A 201 -26.38 -16.78 -2.03
N VAL A 202 -26.19 -16.88 -3.33
CA VAL A 202 -27.10 -17.60 -4.21
C VAL A 202 -26.50 -19.01 -4.39
N PRO A 203 -26.97 -20.02 -3.66
CA PRO A 203 -26.53 -21.38 -3.92
C PRO A 203 -26.85 -21.71 -5.38
N PRO A 204 -25.89 -22.33 -6.11
CA PRO A 204 -26.16 -22.74 -7.48
C PRO A 204 -27.48 -23.55 -7.52
N PRO A 205 -28.34 -23.31 -8.51
CA PRO A 205 -29.57 -24.09 -8.67
C PRO A 205 -29.19 -25.57 -8.72
N VAL A 206 -29.84 -26.36 -7.87
CA VAL A 206 -29.48 -27.75 -7.53
C VAL A 206 -29.54 -28.73 -8.76
N VAL A 207 -29.79 -28.24 -9.96
CA VAL A 207 -30.20 -29.08 -11.08
C VAL A 207 -29.34 -28.95 -12.34
N THR A 208 -28.56 -27.85 -12.50
CA THR A 208 -27.67 -27.73 -13.67
C THR A 208 -26.21 -27.96 -13.26
N PRO A 209 -25.51 -28.92 -13.89
CA PRO A 209 -24.07 -29.08 -13.65
C PRO A 209 -23.33 -27.78 -13.99
N VAL A 210 -22.43 -27.34 -13.11
CA VAL A 210 -21.55 -26.18 -13.39
C VAL A 210 -20.73 -26.48 -14.65
N VAL A 211 -20.71 -25.54 -15.59
CA VAL A 211 -19.85 -25.62 -16.78
C VAL A 211 -18.76 -24.59 -16.69
N TYR A 212 -17.52 -25.04 -16.73
CA TYR A 212 -16.33 -24.18 -16.80
C TYR A 212 -15.97 -23.94 -18.27
N ARG A 213 -15.87 -22.67 -18.65
CA ARG A 213 -15.48 -22.25 -20.00
C ARG A 213 -14.25 -21.38 -19.95
N ALA A 214 -13.36 -21.50 -20.92
CA ALA A 214 -12.18 -20.64 -21.03
C ALA A 214 -12.03 -20.08 -22.44
N PHE A 215 -11.75 -18.78 -22.53
CA PHE A 215 -11.38 -18.10 -23.75
C PHE A 215 -10.04 -17.39 -23.53
N CYS A 216 -9.00 -17.84 -24.24
CA CYS A 216 -7.63 -17.40 -24.06
C CYS A 216 -7.16 -16.63 -25.29
N VAL A 217 -6.65 -15.43 -25.08
CA VAL A 217 -6.17 -14.54 -26.15
C VAL A 217 -4.70 -14.22 -25.93
N GLY A 218 -3.86 -14.41 -26.93
CA GLY A 218 -2.44 -14.05 -26.91
C GLY A 218 -2.07 -13.24 -28.15
N VAL A 219 -1.60 -12.03 -27.95
CA VAL A 219 -1.22 -11.13 -29.07
C VAL A 219 0.27 -10.83 -28.98
N GLY A 220 1.05 -11.54 -29.78
CA GLY A 220 2.48 -11.33 -29.96
C GLY A 220 2.79 -10.60 -31.27
N ASP A 221 2.05 -10.85 -32.34
CA ASP A 221 2.24 -10.25 -33.68
C ASP A 221 1.19 -9.16 -33.92
N TYR A 222 1.65 -7.93 -34.06
CA TYR A 222 0.83 -6.74 -34.26
C TYR A 222 0.93 -6.22 -35.69
N LYS A 223 -0.19 -6.21 -36.42
CA LYS A 223 -0.26 -5.88 -37.87
C LYS A 223 0.40 -4.58 -38.29
N ASN A 224 0.43 -3.62 -37.41
CA ASN A 224 0.92 -2.26 -37.70
C ASN A 224 2.33 -2.00 -37.15
N TYR A 225 2.98 -3.01 -36.59
CA TYR A 225 4.27 -2.93 -35.94
C TYR A 225 5.19 -4.04 -36.43
N GLY A 226 6.46 -3.97 -36.11
CA GLY A 226 7.47 -4.94 -36.54
C GLY A 226 7.90 -5.89 -35.42
N PRO A 227 8.73 -6.89 -35.76
CA PRO A 227 9.21 -7.85 -34.77
C PRO A 227 9.99 -7.18 -33.64
N PRO A 228 10.19 -7.84 -32.50
CA PRO A 228 10.89 -7.27 -31.37
C PRO A 228 12.27 -6.68 -31.77
N PRO A 229 12.62 -5.50 -31.30
CA PRO A 229 11.96 -4.68 -30.29
C PRO A 229 10.97 -3.64 -30.87
N ASP A 230 10.44 -3.81 -32.06
CA ASP A 230 9.64 -2.82 -32.79
C ASP A 230 8.14 -2.85 -32.44
N GLY A 231 7.75 -3.61 -31.41
CA GLY A 231 6.38 -3.64 -30.86
C GLY A 231 5.74 -5.00 -30.79
N ASP A 232 6.26 -6.01 -31.52
CA ASP A 232 5.83 -7.39 -31.32
C ASP A 232 6.38 -7.95 -30.01
N LEU A 233 5.66 -8.94 -29.47
CA LEU A 233 6.01 -9.70 -28.28
C LEU A 233 6.25 -11.17 -28.64
N ASN A 234 7.06 -11.87 -27.88
CA ASN A 234 7.36 -13.29 -28.16
C ASN A 234 6.55 -14.26 -27.27
N GLY A 235 6.20 -13.86 -26.04
CA GLY A 235 5.57 -14.71 -25.02
C GLY A 235 4.10 -15.03 -25.25
N PRO A 236 3.23 -14.08 -25.61
CA PRO A 236 1.78 -14.24 -25.54
C PRO A 236 1.20 -15.46 -26.25
N PRO A 237 1.66 -15.87 -27.45
CA PRO A 237 1.14 -17.08 -28.08
C PRO A 237 1.44 -18.38 -27.31
N TYR A 238 2.59 -18.46 -26.65
CA TYR A 238 2.98 -19.58 -25.81
C TYR A 238 2.33 -19.55 -24.43
N ASP A 239 2.08 -18.37 -23.90
CA ASP A 239 1.34 -18.19 -22.65
C ASP A 239 -0.09 -18.75 -22.77
N VAL A 240 -0.74 -18.53 -23.91
CA VAL A 240 -2.05 -19.13 -24.21
C VAL A 240 -1.96 -20.65 -24.20
N ASP A 241 -0.91 -21.26 -24.77
CA ASP A 241 -0.75 -22.72 -24.76
C ASP A 241 -0.62 -23.27 -23.35
N ARG A 242 0.17 -22.61 -22.50
CA ARG A 242 0.36 -22.99 -21.09
C ARG A 242 -0.94 -22.87 -20.29
N MET A 243 -1.65 -21.76 -20.45
CA MET A 243 -2.94 -21.57 -19.78
C MET A 243 -3.97 -22.62 -20.20
N ILE A 244 -4.04 -22.96 -21.50
CA ILE A 244 -4.92 -24.01 -21.99
C ILE A 244 -4.52 -25.37 -21.39
N GLU A 245 -3.24 -25.65 -21.26
CA GLU A 245 -2.78 -26.90 -20.66
C GLU A 245 -3.18 -26.99 -19.17
N VAL A 246 -3.00 -25.90 -18.40
CA VAL A 246 -3.50 -25.83 -17.02
C VAL A 246 -5.00 -26.10 -16.97
N PHE A 247 -5.81 -25.42 -17.80
CA PHE A 247 -7.26 -25.60 -17.80
C PHE A 247 -7.68 -27.02 -18.22
N ASN A 248 -6.94 -27.65 -19.12
CA ASN A 248 -7.22 -29.04 -19.52
C ASN A 248 -6.97 -30.06 -18.40
N HIS A 249 -6.11 -29.74 -17.44
CA HIS A 249 -5.82 -30.59 -16.28
C HIS A 249 -6.75 -30.37 -15.09
N CYS A 250 -7.54 -29.28 -15.09
CA CYS A 250 -8.46 -29.00 -14.00
C CYS A 250 -9.59 -30.02 -13.87
N LYS A 251 -9.89 -30.35 -12.59
CA LYS A 251 -10.97 -31.23 -12.16
C LYS A 251 -11.66 -30.63 -10.94
N PHE A 252 -12.85 -30.09 -11.11
CA PHE A 252 -13.54 -29.39 -10.04
C PHE A 252 -14.54 -30.24 -9.30
N GLY A 253 -14.47 -30.22 -7.99
CA GLY A 253 -15.40 -30.89 -7.09
C GLY A 253 -15.32 -32.42 -7.13
N THR A 254 -16.21 -33.04 -6.38
CA THR A 254 -16.26 -34.52 -6.28
C THR A 254 -16.67 -35.21 -7.56
N ASP A 255 -17.29 -34.49 -8.50
CA ASP A 255 -17.71 -35.01 -9.79
C ASP A 255 -16.65 -34.85 -10.90
N GLU A 256 -15.47 -34.34 -10.53
CA GLU A 256 -14.31 -34.13 -11.41
C GLU A 256 -14.67 -33.36 -12.70
N VAL A 257 -15.42 -32.26 -12.54
CA VAL A 257 -15.87 -31.46 -13.69
C VAL A 257 -14.68 -30.77 -14.36
N SER A 258 -14.51 -31.02 -15.65
CA SER A 258 -13.44 -30.39 -16.45
C SER A 258 -13.96 -29.15 -17.16
N PHE A 259 -13.02 -28.31 -17.59
CA PHE A 259 -13.35 -27.26 -18.56
C PHE A 259 -13.96 -27.86 -19.83
N SER A 260 -14.95 -27.19 -20.39
CA SER A 260 -15.24 -27.34 -21.83
C SER A 260 -13.97 -27.02 -22.62
N THR A 261 -13.81 -27.63 -23.80
CA THR A 261 -12.59 -27.37 -24.58
C THR A 261 -12.25 -25.89 -24.65
N PRO A 262 -11.13 -25.45 -24.07
CA PRO A 262 -10.75 -24.04 -24.08
C PRO A 262 -10.61 -23.50 -25.51
N VAL A 263 -11.11 -22.29 -25.74
CA VAL A 263 -11.03 -21.62 -27.05
C VAL A 263 -9.90 -20.63 -27.02
N SER A 264 -9.13 -20.49 -28.10
CA SER A 264 -8.04 -19.53 -28.18
C SER A 264 -8.05 -18.70 -29.46
N LEU A 265 -7.55 -17.48 -29.34
CA LEU A 265 -7.13 -16.63 -30.45
C LEU A 265 -5.68 -16.20 -30.24
N LYS A 266 -4.88 -16.30 -31.30
CA LYS A 266 -3.47 -15.93 -31.23
C LYS A 266 -3.10 -15.01 -32.39
N ASP A 267 -2.19 -14.11 -32.11
CA ASP A 267 -1.52 -13.24 -33.09
C ASP A 267 -2.52 -12.61 -34.10
N LEU A 268 -2.25 -12.71 -35.38
CA LEU A 268 -3.02 -12.07 -36.45
C LEU A 268 -4.51 -12.45 -36.47
N ASN A 269 -4.94 -13.48 -35.74
CA ASN A 269 -6.35 -13.86 -35.60
C ASN A 269 -7.04 -13.10 -34.45
N ALA A 270 -6.28 -12.53 -33.52
CA ALA A 270 -6.80 -11.85 -32.33
C ALA A 270 -7.11 -10.38 -32.61
N THR A 271 -7.94 -10.13 -33.63
CA THR A 271 -8.45 -8.77 -33.89
C THR A 271 -9.47 -8.36 -32.85
N LYS A 272 -9.72 -7.05 -32.68
CA LYS A 272 -10.75 -6.52 -31.78
C LYS A 272 -12.10 -7.22 -31.98
N GLU A 273 -12.57 -7.28 -33.23
CA GLU A 273 -13.84 -7.92 -33.56
C GLU A 273 -13.82 -9.41 -33.18
N ALA A 274 -12.73 -10.12 -33.48
CA ALA A 274 -12.61 -11.54 -33.17
C ALA A 274 -12.59 -11.80 -31.67
N ILE A 275 -11.96 -10.93 -30.87
CA ILE A 275 -11.93 -11.06 -29.41
C ILE A 275 -13.34 -10.87 -28.82
N ILE A 276 -14.03 -9.80 -29.17
CA ILE A 276 -15.40 -9.51 -28.68
C ILE A 276 -16.38 -10.63 -29.10
N ASN A 277 -16.32 -11.07 -30.36
CA ASN A 277 -17.12 -12.19 -30.84
C ASN A 277 -16.74 -13.52 -30.17
N GLY A 278 -15.44 -13.71 -29.88
CA GLY A 278 -14.91 -14.86 -29.17
C GLY A 278 -15.46 -14.98 -27.75
N ILE A 279 -15.49 -13.88 -26.99
CA ILE A 279 -16.12 -13.82 -25.66
C ILE A 279 -17.59 -14.24 -25.77
N THR A 280 -18.34 -13.59 -26.64
CA THR A 280 -19.77 -13.84 -26.79
C THR A 280 -20.07 -15.25 -27.22
N SER A 281 -19.31 -15.82 -28.18
CA SER A 281 -19.53 -17.17 -28.70
C SER A 281 -19.09 -18.26 -27.73
N THR A 282 -17.92 -18.11 -27.09
CA THR A 282 -17.39 -19.11 -26.15
C THR A 282 -18.26 -19.22 -24.91
N PHE A 283 -18.77 -18.10 -24.41
CA PHE A 283 -19.59 -18.08 -23.21
C PHE A 283 -21.10 -18.13 -23.52
N SER A 284 -21.48 -18.33 -24.79
CA SER A 284 -22.89 -18.50 -25.13
C SER A 284 -23.47 -19.74 -24.44
N GLY A 285 -24.65 -19.62 -23.87
CA GLY A 285 -25.30 -20.69 -23.11
C GLY A 285 -24.77 -20.87 -21.69
N ALA A 286 -23.97 -19.92 -21.18
CA ALA A 286 -23.69 -19.83 -19.75
C ALA A 286 -24.99 -19.53 -19.00
N ASP A 287 -25.14 -20.11 -17.80
CA ASP A 287 -26.19 -19.81 -16.86
C ASP A 287 -25.60 -19.29 -15.52
N ASP A 288 -26.46 -18.99 -14.55
CA ASP A 288 -26.07 -18.30 -13.33
C ASP A 288 -25.09 -19.08 -12.44
N ASN A 289 -24.94 -20.39 -12.64
CA ASN A 289 -24.00 -21.23 -11.91
C ASN A 289 -22.71 -21.54 -12.67
N ASP A 290 -22.61 -21.13 -13.92
CA ASP A 290 -21.43 -21.36 -14.75
C ASP A 290 -20.28 -20.41 -14.43
N ILE A 291 -19.06 -20.85 -14.80
CA ILE A 291 -17.84 -20.08 -14.55
C ILE A 291 -17.10 -19.90 -15.88
N SER A 292 -16.93 -18.63 -16.25
CA SER A 292 -16.32 -18.23 -17.52
C SER A 292 -14.97 -17.52 -17.29
N TYR A 293 -13.90 -18.09 -17.83
CA TYR A 293 -12.53 -17.58 -17.71
C TYR A 293 -12.14 -16.83 -18.98
N PHE A 294 -11.85 -15.56 -18.84
CA PHE A 294 -11.24 -14.74 -19.88
C PHE A 294 -9.77 -14.48 -19.52
N TYR A 295 -8.88 -14.96 -20.38
CA TYR A 295 -7.44 -14.72 -20.28
C TYR A 295 -6.95 -13.91 -21.46
N PHE A 296 -6.11 -12.92 -21.19
CA PHE A 296 -5.44 -12.12 -22.19
C PHE A 296 -3.96 -11.95 -21.84
N SER A 297 -3.07 -12.20 -22.82
CA SER A 297 -1.64 -11.86 -22.78
C SER A 297 -1.29 -11.00 -23.99
N GLY A 298 -0.65 -9.84 -23.77
CA GLY A 298 -0.29 -8.89 -24.82
C GLY A 298 -0.14 -7.46 -24.30
N HIS A 299 -0.05 -6.50 -25.21
CA HIS A 299 0.05 -5.10 -24.83
C HIS A 299 -1.24 -4.53 -24.21
N GLY A 300 -1.05 -3.68 -23.21
CA GLY A 300 -2.08 -2.79 -22.68
C GLY A 300 -1.55 -1.37 -22.58
N ASN A 301 -2.44 -0.37 -22.59
CA ASN A 301 -2.07 1.03 -22.47
C ASN A 301 -3.20 1.85 -21.82
N TYR A 302 -2.89 3.13 -21.49
CA TYR A 302 -3.80 4.10 -20.89
C TYR A 302 -3.73 5.46 -21.62
N GLY A 303 -4.83 6.19 -21.71
CA GLY A 303 -4.86 7.54 -22.27
C GLY A 303 -5.13 7.57 -23.78
N GLU A 304 -4.57 8.55 -24.48
CA GLU A 304 -4.69 8.75 -25.95
C GLU A 304 -6.13 8.69 -26.54
N GLY A 305 -7.09 9.32 -25.84
CA GLY A 305 -8.49 9.39 -26.28
C GLY A 305 -9.45 8.47 -25.52
N PHE A 306 -8.94 7.67 -24.61
CA PHE A 306 -9.74 6.97 -23.61
C PHE A 306 -9.67 7.69 -22.27
N SER A 307 -10.75 7.56 -21.51
CA SER A 307 -10.79 7.96 -20.10
C SER A 307 -10.39 6.82 -19.13
N THR A 308 -10.10 5.64 -19.68
CA THR A 308 -9.72 4.42 -18.95
C THR A 308 -8.66 3.67 -19.74
N SER A 309 -8.08 2.63 -19.12
CA SER A 309 -7.14 1.71 -19.75
C SER A 309 -7.79 0.82 -20.82
N TYR A 310 -6.95 0.20 -21.65
CA TYR A 310 -7.38 -0.69 -22.72
C TYR A 310 -6.33 -1.75 -23.04
N ILE A 311 -6.78 -2.89 -23.54
CA ILE A 311 -5.93 -3.93 -24.13
C ILE A 311 -5.83 -3.75 -25.65
N CYS A 312 -4.71 -4.18 -26.22
CA CYS A 312 -4.37 -3.97 -27.64
C CYS A 312 -4.54 -5.28 -28.43
N PRO A 313 -5.59 -5.39 -29.26
CA PRO A 313 -5.70 -6.47 -30.26
C PRO A 313 -4.62 -6.37 -31.35
N THR A 314 -4.44 -7.44 -32.14
CA THR A 314 -3.44 -7.48 -33.22
C THR A 314 -3.61 -6.38 -34.27
N ASP A 315 -4.84 -5.89 -34.48
CA ASP A 315 -5.17 -4.82 -35.42
C ASP A 315 -5.12 -3.42 -34.82
N TYR A 316 -4.63 -3.29 -33.59
CA TYR A 316 -4.42 -1.98 -32.95
C TYR A 316 -3.50 -1.11 -33.80
N ASP A 317 -3.95 0.11 -34.10
CA ASP A 317 -3.28 1.09 -34.97
C ASP A 317 -2.90 2.40 -34.26
N GLY A 318 -2.91 2.40 -32.92
CA GLY A 318 -2.69 3.58 -32.12
C GLY A 318 -3.96 4.40 -31.87
N THR A 319 -5.13 3.92 -32.32
CA THR A 319 -6.40 4.63 -32.14
C THR A 319 -7.38 3.86 -31.26
N VAL A 320 -8.29 4.60 -30.64
CA VAL A 320 -9.38 4.06 -29.79
C VAL A 320 -10.29 3.07 -30.53
N ASN A 321 -10.40 3.15 -31.85
CA ASN A 321 -11.31 2.29 -32.61
C ASN A 321 -10.87 0.82 -32.61
N PHE A 322 -9.58 0.56 -32.51
CA PHE A 322 -8.99 -0.77 -32.56
C PHE A 322 -8.49 -1.27 -31.21
N ALA A 323 -8.64 -0.48 -30.15
CA ALA A 323 -8.39 -0.93 -28.78
C ALA A 323 -9.68 -1.45 -28.12
N ILE A 324 -9.55 -2.29 -27.11
CA ILE A 324 -10.67 -2.75 -26.25
C ILE A 324 -10.48 -2.07 -24.88
N SER A 325 -11.33 -1.09 -24.58
CA SER A 325 -11.29 -0.43 -23.28
C SER A 325 -11.80 -1.36 -22.17
N VAL A 326 -11.39 -1.07 -20.92
CA VAL A 326 -11.89 -1.79 -19.75
C VAL A 326 -13.41 -1.77 -19.68
N ASN A 327 -14.02 -0.61 -19.97
CA ASN A 327 -15.48 -0.48 -19.97
C ASN A 327 -16.15 -1.34 -21.08
N GLU A 328 -15.53 -1.44 -22.26
CA GLU A 328 -16.03 -2.28 -23.34
C GLU A 328 -15.88 -3.76 -23.02
N LEU A 329 -14.74 -4.17 -22.47
CA LEU A 329 -14.50 -5.53 -22.00
C LEU A 329 -15.50 -5.91 -20.89
N GLU A 330 -15.64 -5.06 -19.87
CA GLU A 330 -16.58 -5.26 -18.78
C GLU A 330 -18.02 -5.36 -19.29
N SER A 331 -18.46 -4.43 -20.13
CA SER A 331 -19.81 -4.45 -20.70
C SER A 331 -20.07 -5.73 -21.49
N THR A 332 -19.08 -6.27 -22.21
CA THR A 332 -19.18 -7.51 -22.96
C THR A 332 -19.30 -8.71 -22.00
N LEU A 333 -18.48 -8.76 -20.97
CA LEU A 333 -18.48 -9.82 -19.96
C LEU A 333 -19.73 -9.77 -19.06
N ASN A 334 -20.23 -8.59 -18.73
CA ASN A 334 -21.41 -8.40 -17.88
C ASN A 334 -22.71 -8.95 -18.54
N ALA A 335 -22.72 -9.07 -19.85
CA ALA A 335 -23.81 -9.70 -20.59
C ALA A 335 -23.85 -11.24 -20.43
N ILE A 336 -22.78 -11.83 -19.87
CA ILE A 336 -22.66 -13.28 -19.66
C ILE A 336 -23.11 -13.62 -18.24
N PRO A 337 -24.05 -14.55 -18.03
CA PRO A 337 -24.45 -15.01 -16.70
C PRO A 337 -23.32 -15.72 -15.95
N GLY A 338 -23.50 -15.96 -14.66
CA GLY A 338 -22.55 -16.69 -13.82
C GLY A 338 -21.31 -15.91 -13.41
N THR A 339 -20.32 -16.62 -12.90
CA THR A 339 -19.07 -16.02 -12.41
C THR A 339 -18.07 -15.81 -13.55
N LYS A 340 -17.44 -14.63 -13.59
CA LYS A 340 -16.37 -14.32 -14.55
C LYS A 340 -15.03 -14.25 -13.82
N VAL A 341 -14.07 -15.05 -14.29
CA VAL A 341 -12.68 -14.99 -13.89
C VAL A 341 -11.92 -14.28 -15.00
N VAL A 342 -11.35 -13.12 -14.69
CA VAL A 342 -10.63 -12.27 -15.65
C VAL A 342 -9.16 -12.26 -15.27
N ILE A 343 -8.31 -12.77 -16.17
CA ILE A 343 -6.88 -12.88 -15.95
C ILE A 343 -6.19 -12.08 -17.06
N LEU A 344 -5.48 -11.04 -16.68
CA LEU A 344 -4.83 -10.13 -17.62
C LEU A 344 -3.32 -10.11 -17.39
N ASP A 345 -2.58 -10.69 -18.33
CA ASP A 345 -1.13 -10.53 -18.48
C ASP A 345 -0.86 -9.52 -19.58
N SER A 346 -1.09 -8.26 -19.26
CA SER A 346 -0.83 -7.17 -20.19
C SER A 346 0.31 -6.31 -19.69
N CYS A 347 1.39 -6.40 -20.46
CA CYS A 347 2.60 -5.63 -20.24
C CYS A 347 2.50 -4.26 -20.83
N PHE A 348 3.20 -3.37 -20.23
CA PHE A 348 3.49 -2.08 -20.78
C PHE A 348 4.78 -2.13 -21.58
N SER A 349 4.74 -2.03 -22.89
CA SER A 349 5.96 -1.90 -23.67
C SER A 349 6.13 -0.48 -24.18
N GLY A 350 7.13 0.22 -23.70
CA GLY A 350 7.53 1.54 -24.21
C GLY A 350 8.02 1.55 -25.66
N GLY A 351 8.14 0.36 -26.27
CA GLY A 351 8.51 0.21 -27.68
C GLY A 351 7.32 0.20 -28.64
N PHE A 352 6.12 -0.01 -28.15
CA PHE A 352 4.94 -0.20 -28.96
C PHE A 352 4.48 1.10 -29.66
N ILE A 353 4.63 2.25 -29.04
CA ILE A 353 4.25 3.52 -29.61
C ILE A 353 5.51 4.33 -29.95
N GLY A 354 5.84 4.51 -31.22
CA GLY A 354 6.78 5.53 -31.60
C GLY A 354 7.86 5.22 -32.61
N LYS A 355 7.85 4.09 -33.28
CA LYS A 355 8.75 3.86 -34.41
C LYS A 355 8.05 4.07 -35.78
N GLY A 356 7.42 5.20 -35.93
CA GLY A 356 7.04 5.73 -37.25
C GLY A 356 7.38 7.19 -37.40
N LYS A 357 7.75 7.90 -36.33
CA LYS A 357 8.26 9.27 -36.28
C LYS A 357 9.10 9.42 -35.04
N GLU A 358 10.24 10.07 -35.14
CA GLU A 358 11.29 10.30 -34.15
C GLU A 358 10.83 11.02 -32.84
N GLU A 359 9.75 10.64 -32.22
CA GLU A 359 9.41 11.08 -30.89
C GLU A 359 9.39 9.85 -29.98
N LYS A 360 10.48 9.70 -29.25
CA LYS A 360 10.54 8.81 -28.10
C LYS A 360 9.43 9.20 -27.12
N ILE A 361 8.30 8.55 -27.18
CA ILE A 361 7.33 8.65 -26.10
C ILE A 361 7.95 7.93 -24.91
N ILE A 362 8.42 8.73 -23.97
CA ILE A 362 8.88 8.22 -22.68
C ILE A 362 7.62 7.85 -21.91
N PHE A 363 7.31 6.57 -21.86
CA PHE A 363 6.25 6.08 -21.01
C PHE A 363 6.62 6.30 -19.55
N ASN A 364 5.73 6.99 -18.87
CA ASN A 364 5.83 7.19 -17.44
C ASN A 364 5.28 5.94 -16.75
N ASN A 365 6.01 5.41 -15.77
CA ASN A 365 5.60 4.29 -14.93
C ASN A 365 4.17 4.42 -14.37
N ASN A 366 3.60 5.61 -14.30
CA ASN A 366 2.24 5.85 -13.82
C ASN A 366 1.14 5.26 -14.73
N THR A 367 1.40 5.02 -16.01
CA THR A 367 0.38 4.58 -16.96
C THR A 367 -0.07 3.14 -16.73
N LEU A 368 0.85 2.27 -16.30
CA LEU A 368 0.55 0.87 -15.99
C LEU A 368 -0.27 0.70 -14.71
N ILE A 369 -0.04 1.58 -13.73
CA ILE A 369 -0.83 1.71 -12.51
C ILE A 369 -2.28 1.92 -12.81
N GLU A 370 -2.47 2.97 -13.61
CA GLU A 370 -3.78 3.44 -13.95
C GLU A 370 -4.55 2.33 -14.67
N PHE A 371 -3.89 1.54 -15.55
CA PHE A 371 -4.53 0.41 -16.20
C PHE A 371 -5.05 -0.64 -15.21
N ASN A 372 -4.20 -1.15 -14.32
CA ASN A 372 -4.60 -2.22 -13.41
C ASN A 372 -5.63 -1.75 -12.39
N ASN A 373 -5.47 -0.53 -11.87
CA ASN A 373 -6.46 0.07 -10.98
C ASN A 373 -7.79 0.33 -11.68
N ASP A 374 -7.76 0.82 -12.92
CA ASP A 374 -8.98 1.05 -13.71
C ASP A 374 -9.73 -0.24 -14.02
N VAL A 375 -9.02 -1.36 -14.32
CA VAL A 375 -9.67 -2.67 -14.50
C VAL A 375 -10.40 -3.06 -13.23
N ILE A 376 -9.72 -3.03 -12.10
CA ILE A 376 -10.31 -3.39 -10.81
C ILE A 376 -11.44 -2.42 -10.45
N ASP A 377 -11.23 -1.10 -10.59
CA ASP A 377 -12.24 -0.08 -10.26
C ASP A 377 -13.49 -0.19 -11.13
N VAL A 378 -13.37 -0.47 -12.43
CA VAL A 378 -14.52 -0.65 -13.31
C VAL A 378 -15.34 -1.87 -12.89
N PHE A 379 -14.69 -3.00 -12.61
CA PHE A 379 -15.39 -4.19 -12.14
C PHE A 379 -15.98 -4.00 -10.74
N ILE A 380 -15.33 -3.27 -9.84
CA ILE A 380 -15.87 -2.90 -8.52
C ILE A 380 -17.05 -1.94 -8.65
N MET A 381 -16.94 -0.88 -9.47
CA MET A 381 -17.99 0.13 -9.62
C MET A 381 -19.29 -0.47 -10.17
N ASN A 382 -19.18 -1.41 -11.10
CA ASN A 382 -20.35 -2.07 -11.66
C ASN A 382 -21.00 -3.00 -10.64
N GLN A 383 -20.24 -3.63 -9.77
CA GLN A 383 -20.74 -4.40 -8.64
C GLN A 383 -21.51 -3.53 -7.61
N THR A 384 -21.15 -2.26 -7.44
CA THR A 384 -21.84 -1.36 -6.50
C THR A 384 -23.10 -0.73 -7.05
N ARG A 385 -23.30 -0.74 -8.37
CA ARG A 385 -24.50 -0.18 -9.02
C ARG A 385 -25.68 -1.13 -9.05
N ASP A 386 -25.39 -2.44 -9.06
CA ASP A 386 -26.43 -3.48 -9.08
C ASP A 386 -26.17 -4.44 -7.94
N ILE A 387 -27.04 -4.44 -6.94
CA ILE A 387 -26.92 -5.24 -5.70
C ILE A 387 -26.81 -6.74 -5.98
N LEU A 388 -27.18 -7.19 -7.16
CA LEU A 388 -27.16 -8.60 -7.60
C LEU A 388 -25.85 -9.02 -8.29
N THR A 389 -24.91 -8.11 -8.56
CA THR A 389 -23.74 -8.39 -9.43
C THR A 389 -22.40 -8.43 -8.72
N THR A 390 -22.33 -8.15 -7.43
CA THR A 390 -21.08 -7.96 -6.70
C THR A 390 -20.18 -9.19 -6.58
N SER A 391 -20.72 -10.39 -6.69
CA SER A 391 -19.96 -11.64 -6.60
C SER A 391 -19.45 -12.19 -7.92
N GLN A 392 -19.85 -11.62 -9.05
CA GLN A 392 -19.65 -12.21 -10.37
C GLN A 392 -18.24 -12.12 -10.92
N TYR A 393 -17.40 -11.22 -10.40
CA TYR A 393 -16.04 -11.03 -10.93
C TYR A 393 -14.96 -11.51 -9.98
N LYS A 394 -14.03 -12.25 -10.51
CA LYS A 394 -12.74 -12.61 -9.91
C LYS A 394 -11.68 -12.12 -10.88
N VAL A 395 -10.86 -11.17 -10.46
CA VAL A 395 -9.91 -10.50 -11.35
C VAL A 395 -8.50 -10.69 -10.84
N LEU A 396 -7.58 -11.04 -11.72
CA LEU A 396 -6.17 -11.16 -11.45
C LEU A 396 -5.40 -10.44 -12.55
N THR A 397 -4.54 -9.49 -12.22
CA THR A 397 -3.76 -8.70 -13.18
C THR A 397 -2.28 -8.71 -12.85
N SER A 398 -1.44 -8.63 -13.90
CA SER A 398 -0.01 -8.93 -13.83
C SER A 398 0.84 -7.91 -13.09
N ALA A 399 0.43 -6.68 -12.92
CA ALA A 399 1.29 -5.65 -12.34
C ALA A 399 0.53 -4.58 -11.55
N HIS A 400 1.20 -4.06 -10.52
CA HIS A 400 0.84 -2.83 -9.86
C HIS A 400 1.43 -1.62 -10.62
N TYR A 401 1.01 -0.48 -10.25
CA TYR A 401 1.02 0.81 -10.92
C TYR A 401 2.35 1.50 -11.25
N ASP A 402 3.50 1.00 -10.96
CA ASP A 402 4.78 1.67 -11.27
C ASP A 402 5.85 0.76 -11.88
N GLN A 403 5.42 -0.39 -12.44
CA GLN A 403 6.39 -1.37 -12.90
C GLN A 403 6.01 -2.02 -14.24
N PRO A 404 6.98 -2.23 -15.15
CA PRO A 404 6.74 -2.98 -16.37
C PRO A 404 6.49 -4.45 -16.05
N CYS A 405 5.61 -5.06 -16.82
CA CYS A 405 5.52 -6.49 -16.97
C CYS A 405 6.59 -6.94 -17.96
N GLU A 406 7.34 -7.98 -17.66
CA GLU A 406 8.43 -8.44 -18.52
C GLU A 406 8.17 -9.82 -19.09
N GLU A 407 8.67 -10.04 -20.31
CA GLU A 407 8.83 -11.35 -20.93
C GLU A 407 10.24 -11.85 -20.68
N ASP A 408 10.40 -13.15 -20.52
CA ASP A 408 11.72 -13.82 -20.47
C ASP A 408 11.78 -15.00 -21.45
N SER A 409 12.98 -15.45 -21.75
CA SER A 409 13.22 -16.56 -22.70
C SER A 409 14.62 -17.13 -22.48
N PRO A 410 14.79 -18.45 -22.50
CA PRO A 410 13.75 -19.48 -22.65
C PRO A 410 13.12 -19.91 -21.31
N HIS A 411 11.88 -20.31 -21.33
CA HIS A 411 11.24 -20.93 -20.16
C HIS A 411 11.96 -22.24 -19.78
N PRO A 412 12.28 -22.45 -18.49
CA PRO A 412 13.09 -23.61 -18.07
C PRO A 412 12.49 -24.97 -18.43
N TYR A 413 11.17 -25.07 -18.49
CA TYR A 413 10.46 -26.32 -18.74
C TYR A 413 10.26 -26.60 -20.23
N ASP A 414 9.72 -25.66 -21.01
CA ASP A 414 9.35 -25.86 -22.40
C ASP A 414 10.26 -25.20 -23.43
N GLY A 415 11.15 -24.30 -22.98
CA GLY A 415 12.15 -23.65 -23.83
C GLY A 415 11.63 -22.51 -24.70
N PHE A 416 10.37 -22.08 -24.54
CA PHE A 416 9.75 -20.99 -25.29
C PHE A 416 9.72 -19.68 -24.50
N PRO A 417 9.57 -18.53 -25.16
CA PRO A 417 9.33 -17.25 -24.49
C PRO A 417 8.07 -17.26 -23.62
N TYR A 418 8.00 -16.42 -22.60
CA TYR A 418 6.89 -16.37 -21.66
C TYR A 418 6.72 -15.03 -20.98
N GLY A 419 5.47 -14.70 -20.63
CA GLY A 419 5.17 -13.66 -19.66
C GLY A 419 5.44 -14.15 -18.24
N ILE A 420 6.11 -13.34 -17.43
CA ILE A 420 6.54 -13.75 -16.07
C ILE A 420 5.34 -14.06 -15.17
N PHE A 421 4.29 -13.24 -15.26
CA PHE A 421 3.05 -13.48 -14.52
C PHE A 421 2.39 -14.80 -14.91
N THR A 422 2.26 -15.07 -16.22
CA THR A 422 1.68 -16.32 -16.71
C THR A 422 2.52 -17.53 -16.31
N ALA A 423 3.85 -17.43 -16.36
CA ALA A 423 4.71 -18.50 -15.87
C ALA A 423 4.51 -18.77 -14.38
N ALA A 424 4.40 -17.71 -13.56
CA ALA A 424 4.11 -17.84 -12.13
C ALA A 424 2.74 -18.50 -11.88
N PHE A 425 1.71 -18.08 -12.62
CA PHE A 425 0.39 -18.71 -12.57
C PHE A 425 0.47 -20.20 -12.87
N CYS A 426 1.08 -20.54 -14.01
CA CYS A 426 1.17 -21.93 -14.48
C CYS A 426 2.03 -22.81 -13.55
N ASN A 427 3.14 -22.27 -13.02
CA ASN A 427 3.94 -22.93 -12.00
C ASN A 427 3.13 -23.21 -10.73
N GLY A 428 2.37 -22.23 -10.26
CA GLY A 428 1.48 -22.40 -9.11
C GLY A 428 0.43 -23.51 -9.32
N CYS A 429 0.01 -23.70 -10.56
CA CYS A 429 -0.97 -24.72 -10.96
C CYS A 429 -0.37 -26.05 -11.41
N GLY A 430 0.94 -26.27 -11.23
CA GLY A 430 1.57 -27.57 -11.50
C GLY A 430 1.97 -27.82 -12.96
N TYR A 431 2.02 -26.78 -13.82
CA TYR A 431 2.39 -26.92 -15.22
C TYR A 431 3.80 -27.49 -15.41
N ASP A 432 4.78 -27.04 -14.63
CA ASP A 432 6.19 -27.34 -14.86
C ASP A 432 6.57 -28.80 -14.54
N ASP A 433 6.10 -29.34 -13.42
CA ASP A 433 6.52 -30.64 -12.90
C ASP A 433 5.39 -31.46 -12.26
N GLY A 434 4.16 -30.99 -12.37
CA GLY A 434 2.98 -31.62 -11.79
C GLY A 434 2.76 -31.30 -10.31
N VAL A 435 3.54 -30.37 -9.74
CA VAL A 435 3.38 -29.94 -8.35
C VAL A 435 2.63 -28.61 -8.29
N SER A 436 1.46 -28.60 -7.69
CA SER A 436 0.65 -27.38 -7.51
C SER A 436 1.20 -26.53 -6.37
N TYR A 437 2.20 -25.68 -6.66
CA TYR A 437 2.90 -24.90 -5.65
C TYR A 437 2.02 -23.84 -4.98
N ALA A 438 0.93 -23.41 -5.62
CA ALA A 438 -0.03 -22.49 -5.03
C ALA A 438 -0.98 -23.17 -4.03
N ASP A 439 -1.15 -24.51 -4.08
CA ASP A 439 -1.95 -25.25 -3.11
C ASP A 439 -1.22 -25.31 -1.75
N SER A 440 -1.31 -24.24 -0.99
CA SER A 440 -0.56 -24.04 0.24
C SER A 440 -1.01 -24.93 1.38
N ASN A 441 -2.27 -25.39 1.34
CA ASN A 441 -2.91 -26.20 2.38
C ASN A 441 -3.02 -27.69 2.00
N SER A 442 -2.63 -28.03 0.76
CA SER A 442 -2.65 -29.41 0.21
C SER A 442 -4.05 -30.03 0.18
N ASP A 443 -5.08 -29.23 -0.16
CA ASP A 443 -6.46 -29.70 -0.27
C ASP A 443 -6.92 -29.96 -1.71
N THR A 444 -5.99 -29.86 -2.69
CA THR A 444 -6.18 -30.00 -4.13
C THR A 444 -6.92 -28.83 -4.80
N LYS A 445 -7.28 -27.82 -4.04
CA LYS A 445 -7.93 -26.61 -4.52
C LYS A 445 -6.96 -25.44 -4.43
N ILE A 446 -6.90 -24.69 -5.48
CA ILE A 446 -6.14 -23.45 -5.51
C ILE A 446 -7.14 -22.31 -5.51
N THR A 447 -7.26 -21.66 -4.38
CA THR A 447 -8.12 -20.47 -4.24
C THR A 447 -7.51 -19.28 -4.96
N LEU A 448 -8.31 -18.26 -5.21
CA LEU A 448 -7.83 -17.01 -5.79
C LEU A 448 -6.78 -16.34 -4.89
N ASP A 449 -6.93 -16.46 -3.58
CA ASP A 449 -5.99 -15.93 -2.59
C ASP A 449 -4.66 -16.68 -2.60
N GLU A 450 -4.68 -18.01 -2.56
CA GLU A 450 -3.48 -18.85 -2.62
C GLU A 450 -2.71 -18.63 -3.94
N LEU A 451 -3.42 -18.52 -5.04
CA LEU A 451 -2.83 -18.25 -6.34
C LEU A 451 -2.18 -16.86 -6.39
N TYR A 452 -2.85 -15.86 -5.88
CA TYR A 452 -2.32 -14.50 -5.77
C TYR A 452 -1.04 -14.45 -4.92
N GLU A 453 -1.07 -15.06 -3.73
CA GLU A 453 0.08 -15.10 -2.84
C GLU A 453 1.27 -15.81 -3.51
N HIS A 454 1.02 -16.95 -4.16
CA HIS A 454 2.06 -17.68 -4.90
C HIS A 454 2.67 -16.84 -6.03
N ILE A 455 1.83 -16.22 -6.88
CA ILE A 455 2.31 -15.42 -8.01
C ILE A 455 3.14 -14.24 -7.50
N ARG A 456 2.66 -13.54 -6.48
CA ARG A 456 3.37 -12.42 -5.87
C ARG A 456 4.75 -12.83 -5.38
N ASP A 457 4.82 -13.91 -4.61
CA ASP A 457 6.07 -14.38 -4.01
C ASP A 457 7.02 -14.96 -5.08
N PHE A 458 6.50 -15.61 -6.11
CA PHE A 458 7.26 -16.13 -7.24
C PHE A 458 7.92 -14.99 -8.02
N VAL A 459 7.16 -13.98 -8.40
CA VAL A 459 7.66 -12.83 -9.16
C VAL A 459 8.76 -12.09 -8.40
N ILE A 460 8.57 -11.83 -7.11
CA ILE A 460 9.57 -11.15 -6.27
C ILE A 460 10.83 -12.02 -6.10
N THR A 461 10.67 -13.32 -5.83
CA THR A 461 11.78 -14.20 -5.43
C THR A 461 12.66 -14.60 -6.62
N TYR A 462 12.07 -14.95 -7.75
CA TYR A 462 12.79 -15.50 -8.90
C TYR A 462 13.29 -14.45 -9.87
N PHE A 463 12.58 -13.33 -10.00
CA PHE A 463 12.95 -12.31 -10.98
C PHE A 463 13.50 -11.03 -10.34
N GLY A 464 13.38 -10.88 -9.01
CA GLY A 464 13.92 -9.72 -8.29
C GLY A 464 13.22 -8.40 -8.67
N PHE A 465 12.07 -8.50 -9.33
CA PHE A 465 11.25 -7.36 -9.72
C PHE A 465 10.25 -7.04 -8.63
N ASP A 466 10.08 -5.77 -8.40
CA ASP A 466 9.02 -5.20 -7.59
C ASP A 466 7.70 -5.16 -8.41
N GLN A 467 7.33 -6.26 -9.04
CA GLN A 467 6.08 -6.38 -9.81
C GLN A 467 4.95 -6.76 -8.87
N ASN A 468 4.09 -5.79 -8.55
CA ASN A 468 2.95 -6.00 -7.67
C ASN A 468 1.72 -6.47 -8.44
N VAL A 469 1.46 -7.75 -8.40
CA VAL A 469 0.24 -8.38 -8.91
C VAL A 469 -0.98 -7.82 -8.17
N GLN A 470 -2.11 -7.67 -8.85
CA GLN A 470 -3.36 -7.22 -8.24
C GLN A 470 -4.41 -8.31 -8.30
N VAL A 471 -5.27 -8.37 -7.29
CA VAL A 471 -6.35 -9.35 -7.19
C VAL A 471 -7.64 -8.68 -6.70
N PHE A 472 -8.78 -9.17 -7.18
CA PHE A 472 -10.10 -8.79 -6.68
C PHE A 472 -11.07 -10.00 -6.71
N PRO A 473 -11.83 -10.24 -5.64
CA PRO A 473 -11.69 -9.64 -4.30
C PRO A 473 -10.45 -10.20 -3.58
N GLU A 474 -9.86 -9.39 -2.72
CA GLU A 474 -8.76 -9.84 -1.86
C GLU A 474 -9.22 -10.89 -0.84
N ASN A 475 -8.31 -11.76 -0.43
CA ASN A 475 -8.55 -12.86 0.52
C ASN A 475 -9.74 -13.76 0.11
N SER A 476 -9.92 -13.97 -1.17
CA SER A 476 -11.03 -14.76 -1.71
C SER A 476 -10.74 -16.24 -1.65
N ASN A 477 -11.67 -17.00 -1.06
CA ASN A 477 -11.65 -18.45 -1.06
C ASN A 477 -12.31 -19.09 -2.29
N PHE A 478 -12.53 -18.30 -3.35
CA PHE A 478 -13.02 -18.82 -4.62
C PHE A 478 -12.01 -19.80 -5.23
N THR A 479 -12.42 -21.02 -5.48
CA THR A 479 -11.55 -22.02 -6.14
C THR A 479 -11.33 -21.64 -7.60
N THR A 480 -10.12 -21.22 -7.93
CA THR A 480 -9.72 -20.80 -9.27
C THR A 480 -9.25 -21.98 -10.10
N VAL A 481 -8.56 -22.93 -9.47
CA VAL A 481 -8.07 -24.18 -10.09
C VAL A 481 -8.24 -25.31 -9.08
N GLU A 482 -8.58 -26.52 -9.57
CA GLU A 482 -8.67 -27.74 -8.76
C GLU A 482 -8.17 -28.92 -9.59
N HIS A 483 -7.40 -29.86 -9.00
CA HIS A 483 -6.74 -30.99 -9.66
C HIS A 483 -7.16 -32.32 -9.05
#